data_817ae7c66f8bdcc4b7fe799fede6a2e6
#
_entry.id   817ae7c66f8bdcc4b7fe799fede6a2e6
#
_cell.length_a   1.000
_cell.length_b   1.000
_cell.length_c   1.000
_cell.angle_alpha   90.00
_cell.angle_beta   90.00
_cell.angle_gamma   90.00
#
_symmetry.space_group_name_H-M   'P 1'
#
loop_
_entity.id
_entity.type
_entity.pdbx_description
1 polymer ?
#
loop_
_entity_poly.entity_id
_entity_poly.type
_entity_poly.pdbx_seq_one_letter_code
_entity_poly.pdbx_strand_id
1 'polypeptide(L)'
;MLKENQDLKKIFSNITDNISAREKHFNQFLEDGFPSKRIEDWKFSDLNSILDKNLKGFKFGVNSPNKNINENILLKDFDHSKIFLTNGDLSYLDIHEDDKNKFDVISENLLFDDKISQNSLNNLNKALSNKLTKIKILEGKIIEKPIIIYHDNRPNSITNIINARSEIILEKNSSVTILNLFYNKTNDNFINLNFDFDIKENSNFKNYIIDLDNNNNCKYSFTNINIAKNGYYENFIYSAGSKYSRNEINCNLNENYSSSFINGIININDNKHHEIKTNINHLSENTKSYQLIKSVLNDQSNAAYQGKIF
;
A
#
# COMPACT_ATOMS: atom_id res chain seq x y z
N MET A 1 6.68 7.53 23.19
CA MET A 1 5.19 7.67 23.17
C MET A 1 4.72 9.14 23.28
N LEU A 2 5.05 9.94 24.30
CA LEU A 2 4.54 11.33 24.43
C LEU A 2 5.04 12.30 23.35
N LYS A 3 6.30 12.21 22.92
CA LYS A 3 6.89 13.11 21.92
C LYS A 3 6.33 12.84 20.51
N GLU A 4 6.21 11.59 20.13
CA GLU A 4 5.67 11.17 18.82
C GLU A 4 4.21 11.56 18.66
N ASN A 5 3.40 11.41 19.71
CA ASN A 5 2.01 11.84 19.68
C ASN A 5 1.89 13.36 19.55
N GLN A 6 2.82 14.15 20.12
CA GLN A 6 2.86 15.59 19.93
C GLN A 6 3.20 15.98 18.49
N ASP A 7 4.15 15.30 17.88
CA ASP A 7 4.52 15.55 16.48
C ASP A 7 3.39 15.19 15.53
N LEU A 8 2.72 14.06 15.74
CA LEU A 8 1.55 13.65 14.95
C LEU A 8 0.36 14.63 15.12
N LYS A 9 0.13 15.15 16.32
CA LYS A 9 -0.89 16.19 16.56
C LYS A 9 -0.59 17.48 15.79
N LYS A 10 0.68 17.88 15.69
CA LYS A 10 1.09 19.02 14.86
C LYS A 10 0.87 18.76 13.37
N ILE A 11 1.15 17.55 12.90
CA ILE A 11 0.86 17.18 11.51
C ILE A 11 -0.64 17.23 11.25
N PHE A 12 -1.44 16.64 12.13
CA PHE A 12 -2.91 16.63 12.03
C PHE A 12 -3.51 18.04 12.04
N SER A 13 -3.01 18.95 12.87
CA SER A 13 -3.52 20.32 12.98
C SER A 13 -3.41 21.17 11.70
N ASN A 14 -2.66 20.71 10.69
CA ASN A 14 -2.55 21.37 9.39
C ASN A 14 -3.56 20.87 8.36
N ILE A 15 -4.32 19.85 8.70
CA ILE A 15 -5.38 19.35 7.84
C ILE A 15 -6.60 20.24 8.02
N THR A 16 -7.19 20.69 6.92
CA THR A 16 -8.29 21.64 6.92
C THR A 16 -9.60 21.08 6.39
N ASP A 17 -9.57 19.91 5.75
CA ASP A 17 -10.75 19.26 5.18
C ASP A 17 -11.26 18.11 6.06
N ASN A 18 -12.57 17.93 6.14
CA ASN A 18 -13.24 16.82 6.84
C ASN A 18 -12.75 16.60 8.28
N ILE A 19 -12.41 17.67 9.00
CA ILE A 19 -11.73 17.63 10.30
C ILE A 19 -12.43 16.69 11.29
N SER A 20 -13.74 16.82 11.49
CA SER A 20 -14.50 16.01 12.45
C SER A 20 -14.43 14.50 12.17
N ALA A 21 -14.53 14.12 10.89
CA ALA A 21 -14.45 12.70 10.50
C ALA A 21 -13.03 12.15 10.65
N ARG A 22 -12.02 12.94 10.28
CA ARG A 22 -10.60 12.57 10.44
C ARG A 22 -10.20 12.48 11.92
N GLU A 23 -10.71 13.38 12.75
CA GLU A 23 -10.45 13.42 14.19
C GLU A 23 -10.89 12.13 14.89
N LYS A 24 -12.01 11.55 14.49
CA LYS A 24 -12.49 10.27 14.98
C LYS A 24 -11.45 9.16 14.78
N HIS A 25 -10.90 9.04 13.57
CA HIS A 25 -9.87 8.05 13.23
C HIS A 25 -8.53 8.38 13.90
N PHE A 26 -8.19 9.66 14.00
CA PHE A 26 -6.96 10.09 14.64
C PHE A 26 -6.97 9.82 16.15
N ASN A 27 -8.07 10.09 16.83
CA ASN A 27 -8.23 9.81 18.25
C ASN A 27 -8.17 8.31 18.53
N GLN A 28 -8.81 7.49 17.70
CA GLN A 28 -8.68 6.03 17.81
C GLN A 28 -7.22 5.57 17.67
N PHE A 29 -6.49 6.13 16.68
CA PHE A 29 -5.06 5.84 16.57
C PHE A 29 -4.26 6.29 17.81
N LEU A 30 -4.59 7.45 18.40
CA LEU A 30 -3.90 7.92 19.61
C LEU A 30 -4.15 7.02 20.82
N GLU A 31 -5.33 6.39 20.89
CA GLU A 31 -5.67 5.40 21.93
C GLU A 31 -4.91 4.09 21.73
N ASP A 32 -4.93 3.56 20.51
CA ASP A 32 -4.31 2.27 20.16
C ASP A 32 -2.78 2.35 20.03
N GLY A 33 -2.26 3.48 19.51
CA GLY A 33 -0.85 3.72 19.22
C GLY A 33 -0.29 2.90 18.08
N PHE A 34 1.04 2.94 17.91
CA PHE A 34 1.75 2.06 17.00
C PHE A 34 1.76 0.62 17.51
N PRO A 35 1.55 -0.37 16.62
CA PRO A 35 1.51 -1.77 17.03
C PRO A 35 2.82 -2.27 17.64
N SER A 36 2.72 -3.09 18.65
CA SER A 36 3.85 -3.70 19.35
C SER A 36 3.75 -5.21 19.38
N LYS A 37 4.82 -5.89 19.80
CA LYS A 37 4.88 -7.35 19.94
C LYS A 37 3.84 -7.94 20.92
N ARG A 38 3.12 -7.13 21.67
CA ARG A 38 2.02 -7.57 22.53
C ARG A 38 0.77 -7.98 21.73
N ILE A 39 0.67 -7.53 20.49
CA ILE A 39 -0.40 -7.88 19.56
C ILE A 39 0.04 -9.14 18.81
N GLU A 40 -0.75 -10.21 18.81
CA GLU A 40 -0.42 -11.50 18.18
C GLU A 40 0.03 -11.32 16.72
N ASP A 41 -0.66 -10.50 15.98
CA ASP A 41 -0.36 -10.20 14.58
C ASP A 41 0.96 -9.44 14.37
N TRP A 42 1.55 -8.90 15.44
CA TRP A 42 2.79 -8.13 15.44
C TRP A 42 3.92 -8.76 16.26
N LYS A 43 3.81 -10.05 16.59
CA LYS A 43 4.78 -10.75 17.47
C LYS A 43 6.24 -10.70 17.00
N PHE A 44 6.49 -10.45 15.71
CA PHE A 44 7.84 -10.33 15.17
C PHE A 44 8.36 -8.90 15.15
N SER A 45 7.48 -7.88 15.25
CA SER A 45 7.84 -6.48 15.15
C SER A 45 7.22 -5.63 16.25
N ASP A 46 8.01 -4.73 16.79
CA ASP A 46 7.55 -3.60 17.58
C ASP A 46 7.74 -2.34 16.74
N LEU A 47 6.66 -1.88 16.10
CA LEU A 47 6.74 -0.77 15.14
C LEU A 47 7.18 0.52 15.83
N ASN A 48 6.74 0.76 17.06
CA ASN A 48 7.16 1.95 17.81
C ASN A 48 8.68 1.99 17.98
N SER A 49 9.27 0.89 18.47
CA SER A 49 10.72 0.78 18.64
C SER A 49 11.49 0.87 17.32
N ILE A 50 10.90 0.35 16.23
CA ILE A 50 11.50 0.39 14.89
C ILE A 50 11.52 1.84 14.37
N LEU A 51 10.43 2.58 14.53
CA LEU A 51 10.35 3.98 14.11
C LEU A 51 11.30 4.87 14.93
N ASP A 52 11.33 4.69 16.23
CA ASP A 52 12.25 5.42 17.12
C ASP A 52 13.72 5.25 16.70
N LYS A 53 14.10 4.00 16.43
CA LYS A 53 15.47 3.67 16.04
C LYS A 53 15.87 4.25 14.67
N ASN A 54 14.95 4.24 13.71
CA ASN A 54 15.26 4.55 12.31
C ASN A 54 14.93 6.00 11.92
N LEU A 55 13.89 6.63 12.50
CA LEU A 55 13.40 7.94 12.04
C LEU A 55 13.83 9.12 12.91
N LYS A 56 14.27 8.90 14.13
CA LYS A 56 14.60 9.97 15.08
C LYS A 56 13.43 10.95 15.33
N GLY A 57 12.20 10.46 15.26
CA GLY A 57 10.95 11.23 15.42
C GLY A 57 10.33 11.71 14.12
N PHE A 58 9.10 12.20 14.21
CA PHE A 58 8.39 12.77 13.06
C PHE A 58 8.76 14.24 12.89
N LYS A 59 9.03 14.61 11.64
CA LYS A 59 9.37 15.98 11.25
C LYS A 59 8.13 16.69 10.73
N PHE A 60 8.08 17.96 10.94
CA PHE A 60 7.00 18.82 10.52
C PHE A 60 7.57 20.12 9.89
N GLY A 61 7.04 20.56 8.76
CA GLY A 61 7.48 21.76 8.04
C GLY A 61 6.49 22.20 6.96
N VAL A 62 6.71 23.33 6.33
CA VAL A 62 5.80 23.95 5.35
C VAL A 62 6.52 24.16 4.02
N ASN A 63 6.31 23.30 3.02
CA ASN A 63 6.69 23.60 1.62
C ASN A 63 6.00 22.65 0.63
N SER A 64 5.69 23.14 -0.56
CA SER A 64 5.09 22.35 -1.62
C SER A 64 6.11 21.46 -2.34
N PRO A 65 5.75 20.22 -2.68
CA PRO A 65 6.64 19.32 -3.39
C PRO A 65 6.92 19.82 -4.81
N ASN A 66 8.15 19.62 -5.25
CA ASN A 66 8.51 19.87 -6.65
C ASN A 66 7.80 18.85 -7.56
N LYS A 67 7.02 19.31 -8.53
CA LYS A 67 6.17 18.49 -9.40
C LYS A 67 6.92 17.84 -10.58
N ASN A 68 8.19 18.11 -10.78
CA ASN A 68 8.94 17.56 -11.91
C ASN A 68 9.12 16.05 -11.81
N ILE A 69 8.65 15.32 -12.81
CA ILE A 69 8.82 13.86 -12.90
C ILE A 69 10.30 13.55 -13.10
N ASN A 70 10.76 12.50 -12.42
CA ASN A 70 12.10 12.00 -12.64
C ASN A 70 12.11 10.96 -13.75
N GLU A 71 12.48 11.35 -14.95
CA GLU A 71 12.50 10.50 -16.13
C GLU A 71 13.45 9.28 -16.01
N ASN A 72 14.39 9.31 -15.07
CA ASN A 72 15.34 8.20 -14.86
C ASN A 72 14.73 6.96 -14.19
N ILE A 73 13.50 7.07 -13.65
CA ILE A 73 12.75 5.93 -13.06
C ILE A 73 11.88 5.21 -14.08
N LEU A 74 11.70 5.77 -15.24
CA LEU A 74 10.84 5.18 -16.25
C LEU A 74 11.44 3.88 -16.79
N LEU A 75 10.65 2.81 -16.76
CA LEU A 75 10.93 1.62 -17.53
C LEU A 75 10.75 1.94 -19.00
N LYS A 76 11.81 1.76 -19.81
CA LYS A 76 11.84 2.17 -21.22
C LYS A 76 11.70 1.02 -22.20
N ASP A 77 11.82 -0.22 -21.71
CA ASP A 77 12.00 -1.40 -22.56
C ASP A 77 10.68 -2.01 -23.05
N PHE A 78 9.54 -1.51 -22.63
CA PHE A 78 8.22 -1.96 -23.07
C PHE A 78 7.14 -0.89 -22.89
N ASP A 79 6.08 -1.02 -23.67
CA ASP A 79 4.94 -0.11 -23.64
C ASP A 79 4.06 -0.33 -22.42
N HIS A 80 3.66 0.73 -21.75
CA HIS A 80 2.80 0.69 -20.58
C HIS A 80 2.09 2.02 -20.32
N SER A 81 0.97 1.96 -19.60
CA SER A 81 0.34 3.16 -19.04
C SER A 81 1.05 3.58 -17.75
N LYS A 82 1.24 4.88 -17.53
CA LYS A 82 2.01 5.43 -16.41
C LYS A 82 1.12 6.23 -15.47
N ILE A 83 1.17 5.86 -14.20
CA ILE A 83 0.53 6.59 -13.11
C ILE A 83 1.62 6.96 -12.11
N PHE A 84 1.77 8.26 -11.80
CA PHE A 84 2.71 8.70 -10.79
C PHE A 84 1.98 9.15 -9.54
N LEU A 85 2.37 8.55 -8.42
CA LEU A 85 1.95 8.96 -7.09
C LEU A 85 3.14 9.62 -6.38
N THR A 86 3.12 10.94 -6.28
CA THR A 86 4.17 11.68 -5.56
C THR A 86 3.73 11.88 -4.11
N ASN A 87 4.49 11.29 -3.18
CA ASN A 87 4.17 11.27 -1.76
C ASN A 87 2.73 10.80 -1.47
N GLY A 88 2.24 9.88 -2.29
CA GLY A 88 0.91 9.28 -2.16
C GLY A 88 -0.21 9.94 -2.98
N ASP A 89 0.01 11.12 -3.51
CA ASP A 89 -0.99 11.85 -4.30
C ASP A 89 -0.75 11.70 -5.81
N LEU A 90 -1.81 11.56 -6.58
CA LEU A 90 -1.75 11.49 -8.05
C LEU A 90 -1.14 12.78 -8.60
N SER A 91 -0.01 12.66 -9.29
CA SER A 91 0.74 13.80 -9.83
C SER A 91 0.85 13.80 -11.36
N TYR A 92 0.77 12.63 -11.99
CA TYR A 92 0.83 12.51 -13.45
C TYR A 92 0.16 11.23 -13.92
N LEU A 93 -0.42 11.31 -15.12
CA LEU A 93 -1.11 10.22 -15.79
C LEU A 93 -0.77 10.26 -17.29
N ASP A 94 -0.33 9.11 -17.83
CA ASP A 94 -0.10 8.89 -19.25
C ASP A 94 -0.67 7.52 -19.63
N ILE A 95 -1.79 7.50 -20.33
CA ILE A 95 -2.49 6.28 -20.72
C ILE A 95 -2.03 5.88 -22.13
N HIS A 96 -1.54 4.64 -22.26
CA HIS A 96 -1.16 4.06 -23.56
C HIS A 96 -2.34 4.10 -24.54
N GLU A 97 -2.05 4.35 -25.83
CA GLU A 97 -3.10 4.56 -26.84
C GLU A 97 -4.07 3.39 -26.98
N ASP A 98 -3.57 2.16 -26.91
CA ASP A 98 -4.37 0.94 -27.02
C ASP A 98 -5.37 0.76 -25.87
N ASP A 99 -5.12 1.48 -24.73
CA ASP A 99 -5.93 1.34 -23.51
C ASP A 99 -6.75 2.59 -23.19
N LYS A 100 -6.75 3.60 -24.06
CA LYS A 100 -7.62 4.76 -23.92
C LYS A 100 -9.10 4.36 -23.84
N ASN A 101 -9.82 4.99 -22.92
CA ASN A 101 -11.25 4.72 -22.63
C ASN A 101 -11.56 3.29 -22.13
N LYS A 102 -10.57 2.56 -21.65
CA LYS A 102 -10.78 1.24 -21.04
C LYS A 102 -10.75 1.31 -19.50
N PHE A 103 -10.15 2.34 -18.94
CA PHE A 103 -10.10 2.57 -17.51
C PHE A 103 -10.04 4.05 -17.16
N ASP A 104 -10.45 4.38 -15.96
CA ASP A 104 -10.43 5.72 -15.39
C ASP A 104 -9.44 5.78 -14.24
N VAL A 105 -8.75 6.94 -14.12
CA VAL A 105 -7.91 7.27 -12.97
C VAL A 105 -8.33 8.63 -12.44
N ILE A 106 -8.80 8.66 -11.20
CA ILE A 106 -9.27 9.89 -10.56
C ILE A 106 -8.61 10.07 -9.19
N SER A 107 -8.42 11.32 -8.80
CA SER A 107 -8.02 11.69 -7.45
C SER A 107 -9.17 12.44 -6.80
N GLU A 108 -9.73 11.88 -5.76
CA GLU A 108 -10.92 12.41 -5.09
C GLU A 108 -10.70 12.64 -3.60
N ASN A 109 -11.57 13.39 -2.96
CA ASN A 109 -11.56 13.55 -1.51
C ASN A 109 -11.92 12.23 -0.85
N LEU A 110 -11.31 11.96 0.31
CA LEU A 110 -11.65 10.80 1.11
C LEU A 110 -13.12 10.85 1.54
N LEU A 111 -13.81 9.74 1.34
CA LEU A 111 -15.10 9.50 1.93
C LEU A 111 -14.90 8.84 3.30
N PHE A 112 -15.55 9.37 4.30
CA PHE A 112 -15.49 8.86 5.66
C PHE A 112 -16.82 8.18 5.99
N ASP A 113 -16.73 6.90 6.31
CA ASP A 113 -17.79 6.15 6.97
C ASP A 113 -17.57 6.20 8.49
N ASP A 114 -18.60 5.82 9.24
CA ASP A 114 -18.51 5.76 10.71
C ASP A 114 -17.70 4.58 11.24
N LYS A 115 -17.20 3.73 10.36
CA LYS A 115 -16.51 2.50 10.73
C LYS A 115 -15.05 2.77 11.09
N ILE A 116 -14.73 2.58 12.35
CA ILE A 116 -13.37 2.60 12.86
C ILE A 116 -12.70 1.25 12.57
N SER A 117 -11.48 1.30 12.06
CA SER A 117 -10.69 0.09 11.81
C SER A 117 -10.14 -0.49 13.11
N GLN A 118 -10.09 -1.82 13.20
CA GLN A 118 -9.34 -2.50 14.27
C GLN A 118 -7.81 -2.38 14.09
N ASN A 119 -7.37 -2.02 12.90
CA ASN A 119 -5.96 -1.78 12.60
C ASN A 119 -5.64 -0.30 12.81
N SER A 120 -4.84 0.01 13.83
CA SER A 120 -4.49 1.38 14.20
C SER A 120 -3.80 2.15 13.07
N LEU A 121 -2.97 1.49 12.24
CA LEU A 121 -2.29 2.13 11.11
C LEU A 121 -3.25 2.49 9.97
N ASN A 122 -4.35 1.77 9.81
CA ASN A 122 -5.41 2.15 8.88
C ASN A 122 -6.15 3.40 9.36
N ASN A 123 -6.36 3.54 10.67
CA ASN A 123 -6.92 4.74 11.26
C ASN A 123 -5.97 5.93 11.07
N LEU A 124 -4.67 5.76 11.35
CA LEU A 124 -3.67 6.79 11.08
C LEU A 124 -3.64 7.19 9.60
N ASN A 125 -3.66 6.21 8.70
CA ASN A 125 -3.69 6.46 7.26
C ASN A 125 -4.95 7.25 6.87
N LYS A 126 -6.12 6.84 7.32
CA LYS A 126 -7.40 7.52 7.01
C LYS A 126 -7.43 8.95 7.58
N ALA A 127 -6.84 9.16 8.76
CA ALA A 127 -6.73 10.49 9.35
C ALA A 127 -5.81 11.45 8.58
N LEU A 128 -4.68 10.96 8.06
CA LEU A 128 -3.60 11.79 7.51
C LEU A 128 -3.47 11.78 5.99
N SER A 129 -4.14 10.89 5.25
CA SER A 129 -4.10 10.87 3.78
C SER A 129 -4.79 12.10 3.19
N ASN A 130 -4.22 12.68 2.14
CA ASN A 130 -4.79 13.86 1.49
C ASN A 130 -5.95 13.48 0.57
N LYS A 131 -5.71 12.54 -0.33
CA LYS A 131 -6.63 12.13 -1.39
C LYS A 131 -6.74 10.62 -1.48
N LEU A 132 -7.81 10.15 -2.10
CA LEU A 132 -7.96 8.79 -2.58
C LEU A 132 -7.64 8.76 -4.07
N THR A 133 -6.68 7.92 -4.48
CA THR A 133 -6.47 7.60 -5.89
C THR A 133 -7.30 6.38 -6.25
N LYS A 134 -8.25 6.55 -7.16
CA LYS A 134 -9.12 5.48 -7.63
C LYS A 134 -8.79 5.13 -9.07
N ILE A 135 -8.59 3.83 -9.33
CA ILE A 135 -8.38 3.26 -10.66
C ILE A 135 -9.55 2.31 -10.92
N LYS A 136 -10.31 2.56 -11.98
CA LYS A 136 -11.48 1.77 -12.32
C LYS A 136 -11.33 1.19 -13.72
N ILE A 137 -11.19 -0.13 -13.83
CA ILE A 137 -11.22 -0.84 -15.10
C ILE A 137 -12.67 -1.06 -15.49
N LEU A 138 -13.05 -0.60 -16.66
CA LEU A 138 -14.45 -0.61 -17.12
C LEU A 138 -14.92 -2.02 -17.47
N GLU A 139 -16.23 -2.24 -17.41
CA GLU A 139 -16.85 -3.54 -17.68
C GLU A 139 -16.50 -4.09 -19.07
N GLY A 140 -16.13 -5.37 -19.11
CA GLY A 140 -15.76 -6.06 -20.33
C GLY A 140 -14.45 -5.62 -20.97
N LYS A 141 -13.67 -4.74 -20.31
CA LYS A 141 -12.41 -4.24 -20.86
C LYS A 141 -11.21 -5.09 -20.45
N ILE A 142 -10.38 -5.38 -21.43
CA ILE A 142 -9.09 -6.03 -21.24
C ILE A 142 -8.02 -4.96 -21.47
N ILE A 143 -7.22 -4.72 -20.45
CA ILE A 143 -6.06 -3.83 -20.52
C ILE A 143 -4.88 -4.66 -21.01
N GLU A 144 -4.41 -4.37 -22.22
CA GLU A 144 -3.40 -5.18 -22.88
C GLU A 144 -1.98 -4.83 -22.45
N LYS A 145 -1.74 -3.54 -22.21
CA LYS A 145 -0.45 -3.06 -21.73
C LYS A 145 -0.49 -2.93 -20.20
N PRO A 146 0.54 -3.33 -19.48
CA PRO A 146 0.52 -3.17 -18.02
C PRO A 146 0.36 -1.70 -17.62
N ILE A 147 -0.31 -1.47 -16.50
CA ILE A 147 -0.32 -0.17 -15.85
C ILE A 147 0.80 -0.17 -14.82
N ILE A 148 1.71 0.81 -14.89
CA ILE A 148 2.76 0.97 -13.89
C ILE A 148 2.42 2.15 -13.00
N ILE A 149 2.29 1.86 -11.71
CA ILE A 149 2.13 2.87 -10.68
C ILE A 149 3.52 3.14 -10.07
N TYR A 150 4.06 4.31 -10.39
CA TYR A 150 5.32 4.79 -9.86
C TYR A 150 5.08 5.50 -8.54
N HIS A 151 5.48 4.89 -7.43
CA HIS A 151 5.46 5.51 -6.11
C HIS A 151 6.74 6.33 -5.92
N ASP A 152 6.68 7.61 -6.27
CA ASP A 152 7.81 8.55 -6.23
C ASP A 152 7.78 9.34 -4.92
N ASN A 153 8.45 8.82 -3.91
CA ASN A 153 8.57 9.50 -2.63
C ASN A 153 9.76 10.47 -2.66
N ARG A 154 9.46 11.75 -2.60
CA ARG A 154 10.43 12.84 -2.67
C ARG A 154 10.67 13.49 -1.33
N PRO A 155 11.84 14.15 -1.16
CA PRO A 155 12.04 14.96 0.02
C PRO A 155 10.89 15.94 0.17
N ASN A 156 10.14 15.76 1.23
CA ASN A 156 9.11 16.68 1.61
C ASN A 156 9.61 17.41 2.86
N SER A 157 9.80 18.71 2.77
CA SER A 157 10.19 19.52 3.92
C SER A 157 9.06 19.61 4.97
N ILE A 158 7.86 19.12 4.62
CA ILE A 158 6.67 19.21 5.47
C ILE A 158 6.66 18.10 6.50
N THR A 159 6.88 16.85 6.07
CA THR A 159 6.79 15.70 6.99
C THR A 159 7.60 14.51 6.44
N ASN A 160 8.05 13.65 7.34
CA ASN A 160 8.63 12.36 7.00
C ASN A 160 7.64 11.19 7.19
N ILE A 161 6.35 11.49 7.27
CA ILE A 161 5.29 10.49 7.24
C ILE A 161 4.48 10.66 5.95
N ILE A 162 4.37 9.59 5.17
CA ILE A 162 3.66 9.54 3.90
C ILE A 162 2.48 8.57 4.07
N ASN A 163 1.27 9.08 3.94
CA ASN A 163 0.07 8.28 3.97
C ASN A 163 -0.60 8.32 2.60
N ALA A 164 -0.76 7.16 1.96
CA ALA A 164 -1.40 7.04 0.66
C ALA A 164 -2.54 6.03 0.72
N ARG A 165 -3.64 6.36 0.03
CA ARG A 165 -4.77 5.45 -0.19
C ARG A 165 -5.05 5.29 -1.66
N SER A 166 -5.24 4.04 -2.08
CA SER A 166 -5.63 3.73 -3.45
C SER A 166 -6.74 2.68 -3.45
N GLU A 167 -7.71 2.88 -4.33
CA GLU A 167 -8.76 1.92 -4.60
C GLU A 167 -8.64 1.46 -6.05
N ILE A 168 -8.69 0.14 -6.28
CA ILE A 168 -8.67 -0.46 -7.61
C ILE A 168 -9.93 -1.31 -7.76
N ILE A 169 -10.75 -0.94 -8.74
CA ILE A 169 -12.01 -1.62 -9.04
C ILE A 169 -11.89 -2.24 -10.42
N LEU A 170 -12.07 -3.55 -10.50
CA LEU A 170 -12.28 -4.26 -11.74
C LEU A 170 -13.77 -4.54 -11.91
N GLU A 171 -14.41 -3.85 -12.85
CA GLU A 171 -15.79 -4.15 -13.22
C GLU A 171 -15.89 -5.54 -13.88
N LYS A 172 -17.10 -6.08 -13.99
CA LYS A 172 -17.33 -7.45 -14.50
C LYS A 172 -16.65 -7.71 -15.84
N ASN A 173 -16.13 -8.93 -16.00
CA ASN A 173 -15.49 -9.41 -17.22
C ASN A 173 -14.29 -8.57 -17.67
N SER A 174 -13.59 -7.94 -16.75
CA SER A 174 -12.42 -7.11 -17.04
C SER A 174 -11.10 -7.77 -16.64
N SER A 175 -10.00 -7.31 -17.23
CA SER A 175 -8.68 -7.85 -16.93
C SER A 175 -7.61 -6.76 -16.96
N VAL A 176 -6.69 -6.80 -15.98
CA VAL A 176 -5.56 -5.87 -15.92
C VAL A 176 -4.35 -6.49 -15.22
N THR A 177 -3.17 -6.07 -15.66
CA THR A 177 -1.91 -6.25 -14.93
C THR A 177 -1.42 -4.91 -14.42
N ILE A 178 -1.20 -4.79 -13.11
CA ILE A 178 -0.65 -3.59 -12.49
C ILE A 178 0.69 -3.91 -11.84
N LEU A 179 1.67 -3.06 -12.07
CA LEU A 179 2.97 -3.09 -11.43
C LEU A 179 3.11 -1.86 -10.51
N ASN A 180 3.22 -2.07 -9.22
CA ASN A 180 3.55 -1.04 -8.25
C ASN A 180 5.07 -0.98 -8.08
N LEU A 181 5.70 0.05 -8.58
CA LEU A 181 7.14 0.27 -8.51
C LEU A 181 7.46 1.36 -7.48
N PHE A 182 8.13 0.96 -6.40
CA PHE A 182 8.55 1.90 -5.37
C PHE A 182 9.92 2.46 -5.70
N TYR A 183 9.99 3.78 -5.74
CA TYR A 183 11.20 4.53 -5.97
C TYR A 183 11.27 5.70 -5.00
N ASN A 184 12.16 5.58 -4.01
CA ASN A 184 12.26 6.57 -2.95
C ASN A 184 13.64 7.27 -3.04
N LYS A 185 13.61 8.59 -3.24
CA LYS A 185 14.81 9.44 -3.14
C LYS A 185 15.05 9.94 -1.72
N THR A 186 14.23 9.49 -0.77
CA THR A 186 14.26 9.96 0.61
C THR A 186 14.67 8.86 1.55
N ASN A 187 15.34 9.26 2.62
CA ASN A 187 15.64 8.42 3.77
C ASN A 187 14.81 8.89 4.97
N ASP A 188 14.71 8.02 5.95
CA ASP A 188 14.13 8.31 7.26
C ASP A 188 12.64 8.73 7.20
N ASN A 189 11.87 8.07 6.30
CA ASN A 189 10.42 8.26 6.23
C ASN A 189 9.68 7.04 6.77
N PHE A 190 8.50 7.31 7.34
CA PHE A 190 7.47 6.29 7.54
C PHE A 190 6.46 6.38 6.39
N ILE A 191 6.34 5.30 5.63
CA ILE A 191 5.45 5.19 4.48
C ILE A 191 4.33 4.22 4.87
N ASN A 192 3.12 4.74 4.99
CA ASN A 192 1.93 4.00 5.39
C ASN A 192 0.93 3.97 4.23
N LEU A 193 0.79 2.84 3.58
CA LEU A 193 0.00 2.63 2.38
C LEU A 193 -1.23 1.79 2.67
N ASN A 194 -2.35 2.18 2.07
CA ASN A 194 -3.59 1.43 2.16
C ASN A 194 -4.16 1.22 0.75
N PHE A 195 -4.42 -0.04 0.41
CA PHE A 195 -4.98 -0.45 -0.87
C PHE A 195 -6.28 -1.22 -0.64
N ASP A 196 -7.34 -0.82 -1.32
CA ASP A 196 -8.60 -1.53 -1.36
C ASP A 196 -8.86 -2.02 -2.79
N PHE A 197 -8.97 -3.34 -2.99
CA PHE A 197 -9.21 -3.96 -4.30
C PHE A 197 -10.58 -4.63 -4.33
N ASP A 198 -11.36 -4.31 -5.35
CA ASP A 198 -12.67 -4.87 -5.58
C ASP A 198 -12.71 -5.53 -6.97
N ILE A 199 -12.68 -6.86 -6.99
CA ILE A 199 -12.60 -7.68 -8.20
C ILE A 199 -13.98 -8.29 -8.44
N LYS A 200 -14.71 -7.72 -9.41
CA LYS A 200 -16.07 -8.14 -9.75
C LYS A 200 -16.07 -9.47 -10.51
N GLU A 201 -17.28 -9.98 -10.78
CA GLU A 201 -17.51 -11.28 -11.41
C GLU A 201 -16.74 -11.46 -12.71
N ASN A 202 -16.10 -12.64 -12.89
CA ASN A 202 -15.31 -13.05 -14.04
C ASN A 202 -14.10 -12.15 -14.38
N SER A 203 -13.61 -11.36 -13.43
CA SER A 203 -12.50 -10.44 -13.68
C SER A 203 -11.17 -11.03 -13.24
N ASN A 204 -10.09 -10.59 -13.90
CA ASN A 204 -8.73 -11.09 -13.69
C ASN A 204 -7.78 -9.95 -13.33
N PHE A 205 -7.23 -9.97 -12.13
CA PHE A 205 -6.31 -8.97 -11.64
C PHE A 205 -4.95 -9.58 -11.30
N LYS A 206 -3.90 -9.13 -11.99
CA LYS A 206 -2.51 -9.43 -11.64
C LYS A 206 -1.85 -8.19 -11.06
N ASN A 207 -1.34 -8.31 -9.84
CA ASN A 207 -0.74 -7.21 -9.09
C ASN A 207 0.69 -7.56 -8.71
N TYR A 208 1.66 -6.81 -9.20
CA TYR A 208 3.07 -6.98 -8.89
C TYR A 208 3.58 -5.80 -8.05
N ILE A 209 4.24 -6.09 -6.94
CA ILE A 209 4.79 -5.09 -6.03
C ILE A 209 6.31 -5.26 -6.03
N ILE A 210 7.03 -4.26 -6.53
CA ILE A 210 8.48 -4.27 -6.62
C ILE A 210 9.06 -3.16 -5.74
N ASP A 211 9.75 -3.55 -4.70
CA ASP A 211 10.42 -2.65 -3.76
C ASP A 211 11.92 -2.93 -3.76
N LEU A 212 12.65 -2.09 -4.48
CA LEU A 212 14.11 -2.21 -4.67
C LEU A 212 14.90 -1.11 -3.94
N ASP A 213 14.22 -0.21 -3.27
CA ASP A 213 14.85 0.97 -2.69
C ASP A 213 15.79 0.63 -1.53
N ASN A 214 17.08 0.79 -1.75
CA ASN A 214 18.07 0.64 -0.70
C ASN A 214 18.18 1.92 0.14
N ASN A 215 17.26 2.12 1.07
CA ASN A 215 17.18 3.29 1.94
C ASN A 215 16.77 2.93 3.38
N ASN A 216 16.78 3.93 4.27
CA ASN A 216 16.41 3.78 5.68
C ASN A 216 14.91 3.96 5.96
N ASN A 217 14.07 3.90 4.95
CA ASN A 217 12.63 4.07 5.15
C ASN A 217 12.03 2.88 5.92
N CYS A 218 10.97 3.17 6.67
CA CYS A 218 10.08 2.19 7.28
C CYS A 218 8.77 2.17 6.49
N LYS A 219 8.41 1.03 5.89
CA LYS A 219 7.21 0.89 5.07
C LYS A 219 6.23 -0.09 5.71
N TYR A 220 5.00 0.34 5.80
CA TYR A 220 3.86 -0.52 6.07
C TYR A 220 2.86 -0.41 4.92
N SER A 221 2.39 -1.53 4.41
CA SER A 221 1.29 -1.57 3.45
C SER A 221 0.22 -2.55 3.91
N PHE A 222 -1.02 -2.10 3.83
CA PHE A 222 -2.20 -2.93 4.05
C PHE A 222 -3.01 -3.01 2.75
N THR A 223 -3.28 -4.22 2.29
CA THR A 223 -4.10 -4.47 1.11
C THR A 223 -5.31 -5.30 1.51
N ASN A 224 -6.51 -4.75 1.31
CA ASN A 224 -7.76 -5.46 1.48
C ASN A 224 -8.35 -5.79 0.11
N ILE A 225 -8.74 -7.05 -0.10
CA ILE A 225 -9.14 -7.57 -1.41
C ILE A 225 -10.45 -8.29 -1.27
N ASN A 226 -11.40 -7.94 -2.12
CA ASN A 226 -12.69 -8.61 -2.24
C ASN A 226 -12.82 -9.24 -3.64
N ILE A 227 -13.09 -10.53 -3.71
CA ILE A 227 -13.16 -11.27 -4.95
C ILE A 227 -14.55 -11.88 -5.11
N ALA A 228 -15.27 -11.45 -6.13
CA ALA A 228 -16.57 -11.96 -6.50
C ALA A 228 -16.46 -13.27 -7.31
N LYS A 229 -17.61 -13.80 -7.75
CA LYS A 229 -17.74 -15.08 -8.46
C LYS A 229 -16.81 -15.18 -9.68
N ASN A 230 -16.09 -16.32 -9.78
CA ASN A 230 -15.11 -16.58 -10.83
C ASN A 230 -13.99 -15.52 -10.94
N GLY A 231 -13.90 -14.62 -9.98
CA GLY A 231 -12.82 -13.63 -9.94
C GLY A 231 -11.47 -14.28 -9.66
N TYR A 232 -10.43 -13.77 -10.31
CA TYR A 232 -9.06 -14.24 -10.18
C TYR A 232 -8.14 -13.12 -9.71
N TYR A 233 -7.37 -13.39 -8.67
CA TYR A 233 -6.34 -12.49 -8.17
C TYR A 233 -4.99 -13.20 -8.10
N GLU A 234 -3.99 -12.61 -8.71
CA GLU A 234 -2.60 -13.03 -8.61
C GLU A 234 -1.76 -11.88 -8.07
N ASN A 235 -0.99 -12.13 -7.03
CA ASN A 235 -0.08 -11.15 -6.46
C ASN A 235 1.34 -11.70 -6.38
N PHE A 236 2.31 -10.83 -6.69
CA PHE A 236 3.71 -11.13 -6.48
C PHE A 236 4.40 -9.95 -5.80
N ILE A 237 5.08 -10.20 -4.69
CA ILE A 237 5.82 -9.21 -3.93
C ILE A 237 7.31 -9.51 -4.04
N TYR A 238 8.09 -8.57 -4.59
CA TYR A 238 9.54 -8.57 -4.46
C TYR A 238 9.96 -7.50 -3.46
N SER A 239 10.42 -7.92 -2.29
CA SER A 239 10.74 -7.05 -1.15
C SER A 239 12.23 -7.10 -0.85
N ALA A 240 12.97 -6.07 -1.31
CA ALA A 240 14.42 -5.99 -1.16
C ALA A 240 14.90 -4.60 -0.66
N GLY A 241 14.01 -3.60 -0.75
CA GLY A 241 14.30 -2.22 -0.41
C GLY A 241 14.35 -1.92 1.09
N SER A 242 13.86 -0.80 1.48
CA SER A 242 13.56 -0.28 2.81
C SER A 242 14.30 -0.91 4.02
N LYS A 243 14.53 -0.17 5.07
CA LYS A 243 15.12 -0.69 6.32
C LYS A 243 14.18 -1.64 7.05
N TYR A 244 12.91 -1.26 7.06
CA TYR A 244 11.80 -2.08 7.54
C TYR A 244 10.70 -2.09 6.51
N SER A 245 10.15 -3.26 6.20
CA SER A 245 8.99 -3.40 5.33
C SER A 245 8.03 -4.45 5.87
N ARG A 246 6.75 -4.08 6.00
CA ARG A 246 5.68 -5.04 6.32
C ARG A 246 4.56 -4.90 5.31
N ASN A 247 4.29 -5.99 4.59
CA ASN A 247 3.18 -6.10 3.66
C ASN A 247 2.12 -7.01 4.27
N GLU A 248 0.93 -6.46 4.53
CA GLU A 248 -0.20 -7.17 5.12
C GLU A 248 -1.32 -7.25 4.10
N ILE A 249 -1.78 -8.46 3.81
CA ILE A 249 -2.79 -8.76 2.80
C ILE A 249 -3.97 -9.46 3.49
N ASN A 250 -5.16 -8.89 3.36
CA ASN A 250 -6.42 -9.49 3.73
C ASN A 250 -7.22 -9.78 2.45
N CYS A 251 -7.43 -11.05 2.14
CA CYS A 251 -8.07 -11.48 0.90
C CYS A 251 -9.35 -12.26 1.21
N ASN A 252 -10.47 -11.74 0.73
CA ASN A 252 -11.79 -12.31 0.92
C ASN A 252 -12.27 -12.94 -0.38
N LEU A 253 -12.40 -14.26 -0.38
CA LEU A 253 -13.01 -15.05 -1.45
C LEU A 253 -14.52 -15.11 -1.19
N ASN A 254 -15.22 -14.03 -1.62
CA ASN A 254 -16.61 -13.77 -1.21
C ASN A 254 -17.62 -14.68 -1.87
N GLU A 255 -17.35 -15.13 -3.11
CA GLU A 255 -18.33 -15.85 -3.91
C GLU A 255 -17.70 -17.09 -4.57
N ASN A 256 -18.57 -18.00 -5.05
CA ASN A 256 -18.17 -19.30 -5.60
C ASN A 256 -17.17 -19.17 -6.75
N TYR A 257 -16.20 -20.11 -6.78
CA TYR A 257 -15.14 -20.21 -7.78
C TYR A 257 -14.16 -19.02 -7.81
N SER A 258 -14.21 -18.13 -6.84
CA SER A 258 -13.17 -17.11 -6.68
C SER A 258 -11.83 -17.75 -6.30
N SER A 259 -10.73 -17.14 -6.76
CA SER A 259 -9.39 -17.69 -6.55
C SER A 259 -8.33 -16.62 -6.31
N SER A 260 -7.35 -16.95 -5.45
CA SER A 260 -6.26 -16.05 -5.07
C SER A 260 -4.92 -16.79 -5.04
N PHE A 261 -3.91 -16.22 -5.69
CA PHE A 261 -2.54 -16.70 -5.70
C PHE A 261 -1.61 -15.61 -5.20
N ILE A 262 -1.02 -15.80 -4.01
CA ILE A 262 -0.15 -14.81 -3.38
C ILE A 262 1.26 -15.36 -3.29
N ASN A 263 2.16 -14.78 -4.05
CA ASN A 263 3.55 -15.18 -4.10
C ASN A 263 4.46 -14.02 -3.66
N GLY A 264 5.64 -14.33 -3.13
CA GLY A 264 6.57 -13.32 -2.72
C GLY A 264 7.99 -13.81 -2.52
N ILE A 265 8.92 -12.89 -2.72
CA ILE A 265 10.33 -13.07 -2.39
C ILE A 265 10.76 -11.92 -1.48
N ILE A 266 11.33 -12.26 -0.35
CA ILE A 266 12.07 -11.35 0.51
C ILE A 266 13.56 -11.59 0.24
N ASN A 267 14.26 -10.59 -0.27
CA ASN A 267 15.69 -10.68 -0.59
C ASN A 267 16.42 -9.51 0.05
N ILE A 268 16.96 -9.72 1.24
CA ILE A 268 17.51 -8.66 2.07
C ILE A 268 18.85 -9.01 2.68
N ASN A 269 19.63 -7.99 2.97
CA ASN A 269 20.96 -8.04 3.59
C ASN A 269 21.06 -7.01 4.72
N ASP A 270 22.28 -6.86 5.24
CA ASP A 270 22.62 -5.96 6.34
C ASP A 270 21.78 -6.26 7.60
N ASN A 271 21.11 -5.27 8.14
CA ASN A 271 20.26 -5.38 9.32
C ASN A 271 18.81 -4.94 9.00
N LYS A 272 18.34 -5.28 7.78
CA LYS A 272 16.96 -5.06 7.37
C LYS A 272 16.02 -6.06 8.02
N HIS A 273 14.76 -5.67 8.19
CA HIS A 273 13.71 -6.53 8.69
C HIS A 273 12.47 -6.42 7.78
N HIS A 274 12.10 -7.53 7.14
CA HIS A 274 10.94 -7.55 6.27
C HIS A 274 9.93 -8.62 6.67
N GLU A 275 8.64 -8.28 6.54
CA GLU A 275 7.53 -9.16 6.86
C GLU A 275 6.50 -9.20 5.74
N ILE A 276 5.95 -10.39 5.52
CA ILE A 276 4.73 -10.59 4.74
C ILE A 276 3.72 -11.29 5.64
N LYS A 277 2.52 -10.73 5.74
CA LYS A 277 1.40 -11.33 6.45
C LYS A 277 0.23 -11.47 5.51
N THR A 278 -0.40 -12.64 5.51
CA THR A 278 -1.59 -12.92 4.71
C THR A 278 -2.70 -13.49 5.57
N ASN A 279 -3.91 -12.98 5.40
CA ASN A 279 -5.14 -13.58 5.89
C ASN A 279 -6.01 -13.89 4.67
N ILE A 280 -6.36 -15.13 4.46
CA ILE A 280 -7.24 -15.55 3.36
C ILE A 280 -8.52 -16.12 3.94
N ASN A 281 -9.64 -15.51 3.60
CA ASN A 281 -10.97 -15.87 4.07
C ASN A 281 -11.74 -16.55 2.95
N HIS A 282 -11.98 -17.85 3.06
CA HIS A 282 -12.83 -18.63 2.17
C HIS A 282 -14.28 -18.47 2.62
N LEU A 283 -14.99 -17.47 2.09
CA LEU A 283 -16.34 -17.11 2.50
C LEU A 283 -17.44 -17.77 1.68
N SER A 284 -17.07 -18.55 0.66
CA SER A 284 -17.98 -19.27 -0.22
C SER A 284 -17.42 -20.61 -0.66
N GLU A 285 -18.26 -21.44 -1.26
CA GLU A 285 -17.90 -22.78 -1.73
C GLU A 285 -17.03 -22.74 -3.00
N ASN A 286 -16.24 -23.80 -3.25
CA ASN A 286 -15.41 -23.97 -4.43
C ASN A 286 -14.36 -22.86 -4.66
N THR A 287 -13.98 -22.17 -3.60
CA THR A 287 -12.92 -21.15 -3.66
C THR A 287 -11.54 -21.78 -3.55
N LYS A 288 -10.53 -21.13 -4.15
CA LYS A 288 -9.15 -21.64 -4.17
C LYS A 288 -8.16 -20.57 -3.75
N SER A 289 -7.18 -20.98 -2.96
CA SER A 289 -6.04 -20.13 -2.64
C SER A 289 -4.72 -20.89 -2.67
N TYR A 290 -3.65 -20.18 -3.04
CA TYR A 290 -2.30 -20.69 -3.00
C TYR A 290 -1.35 -19.58 -2.55
N GLN A 291 -0.35 -19.95 -1.75
CA GLN A 291 0.64 -19.01 -1.23
C GLN A 291 2.04 -19.63 -1.30
N LEU A 292 3.00 -18.86 -1.83
CA LEU A 292 4.41 -19.25 -1.85
C LEU A 292 5.28 -18.04 -1.52
N ILE A 293 5.85 -18.03 -0.32
CA ILE A 293 6.78 -16.99 0.12
C ILE A 293 8.16 -17.62 0.31
N LYS A 294 9.17 -17.02 -0.35
CA LYS A 294 10.57 -17.41 -0.22
C LYS A 294 11.39 -16.26 0.36
N SER A 295 12.40 -16.59 1.16
CA SER A 295 13.30 -15.59 1.75
C SER A 295 14.75 -15.96 1.47
N VAL A 296 15.52 -14.97 1.02
CA VAL A 296 16.98 -15.02 0.89
C VAL A 296 17.52 -13.94 1.81
N LEU A 297 18.24 -14.37 2.83
CA LEU A 297 18.72 -13.50 3.90
C LEU A 297 20.24 -13.55 3.96
N ASN A 298 20.87 -12.40 4.12
CA ASN A 298 22.29 -12.26 4.34
C ASN A 298 22.56 -11.37 5.55
N ASP A 299 23.75 -11.48 6.12
CA ASP A 299 24.23 -10.72 7.28
C ASP A 299 23.30 -10.85 8.51
N GLN A 300 22.88 -9.74 9.10
CA GLN A 300 22.02 -9.68 10.27
C GLN A 300 20.55 -9.39 9.90
N SER A 301 20.16 -9.66 8.65
CA SER A 301 18.81 -9.42 8.19
C SER A 301 17.82 -10.43 8.78
N ASN A 302 16.56 -10.00 8.91
CA ASN A 302 15.49 -10.81 9.46
C ASN A 302 14.26 -10.77 8.55
N ALA A 303 13.63 -11.93 8.34
CA ALA A 303 12.36 -12.00 7.64
C ALA A 303 11.35 -12.82 8.44
N ALA A 304 10.08 -12.44 8.34
CA ALA A 304 8.98 -13.20 8.90
C ALA A 304 7.85 -13.36 7.88
N TYR A 305 7.24 -14.53 7.87
CA TYR A 305 6.01 -14.80 7.17
C TYR A 305 4.95 -15.33 8.13
N GLN A 306 3.76 -14.73 8.06
CA GLN A 306 2.58 -15.18 8.80
C GLN A 306 1.43 -15.40 7.82
N GLY A 307 0.96 -16.62 7.68
CA GLY A 307 -0.21 -16.97 6.87
C GLY A 307 -1.34 -17.49 7.74
N LYS A 308 -2.55 -16.98 7.56
CA LYS A 308 -3.79 -17.51 8.15
C LYS A 308 -4.78 -17.81 7.02
N ILE A 309 -5.44 -18.93 7.10
CA ILE A 309 -6.50 -19.36 6.17
C ILE A 309 -7.71 -19.74 7.02
N PHE A 310 -8.87 -19.20 6.69
CA PHE A 310 -10.13 -19.41 7.39
C PHE A 310 -11.19 -19.98 6.46
#